data_ff2fe629e361c68a1229d1da9172ff16
#
_entry.id   ff2fe629e361c68a1229d1da9172ff16
#
_cell.length_a   1.000
_cell.length_b   1.000
_cell.length_c   1.000
_cell.angle_alpha   90.00
_cell.angle_beta   90.00
_cell.angle_gamma   90.00
#
_symmetry.space_group_name_H-M   'P 1'
#
loop_
_entity.id
_entity.type
_entity.pdbx_description
1 polymer ?
#
loop_
_entity_poly.entity_id
_entity_poly.type
_entity_poly.pdbx_seq_one_letter_code
_entity_poly.pdbx_strand_id
1 'polypeptide(L)'
;MSKMKNTRTMLLFLLVTMISLGVSAQNVTVKGTVKDKAGETVIGASVVQKGNTGNGTITDIDGNYSLNVPSNSTLIFSYVGMTTQEIAVKGQKTSM
;
A
#
# COMPACT_ATOMS: atom_id res chain seq x y z
N MET A 1 22.96 36.22 -25.93
CA MET A 1 21.74 35.66 -26.51
C MET A 1 21.58 34.20 -26.20
N SER A 2 22.57 33.38 -26.54
CA SER A 2 22.52 31.96 -26.30
C SER A 2 22.39 31.63 -24.80
N LYS A 3 22.99 32.45 -23.93
CA LYS A 3 22.92 32.24 -22.49
C LYS A 3 21.49 32.34 -21.98
N MET A 4 20.70 33.24 -22.53
CA MET A 4 19.30 33.39 -22.10
C MET A 4 18.45 32.17 -22.48
N LYS A 5 18.68 31.63 -23.69
CA LYS A 5 17.99 30.43 -24.12
C LYS A 5 18.32 29.24 -23.22
N ASN A 6 19.59 29.08 -22.87
CA ASN A 6 20.02 28.00 -21.99
C ASN A 6 19.37 28.11 -20.60
N THR A 7 19.29 29.34 -20.11
CA THR A 7 18.64 29.55 -18.79
C THR A 7 17.18 29.16 -18.82
N ARG A 8 16.46 29.51 -19.88
CA ARG A 8 15.05 29.14 -20.01
C ARG A 8 14.89 27.64 -20.09
N THR A 9 15.73 26.99 -20.88
CA THR A 9 15.68 25.53 -20.99
C THR A 9 15.95 24.85 -19.66
N MET A 10 16.92 25.36 -18.90
CA MET A 10 17.22 24.82 -17.59
C MET A 10 16.06 25.02 -16.62
N LEU A 11 15.42 26.17 -16.63
CA LEU A 11 14.27 26.44 -15.76
C LEU A 11 13.09 25.53 -16.07
N LEU A 12 12.80 25.33 -17.35
CA LEU A 12 11.72 24.43 -17.76
C LEU A 12 12.01 23.00 -17.34
N PHE A 13 13.24 22.57 -17.51
CA PHE A 13 13.65 21.23 -17.12
C PHE A 13 13.50 21.02 -15.62
N LEU A 14 13.90 22.02 -14.84
CA LEU A 14 13.79 21.97 -13.40
C LEU A 14 12.32 21.89 -12.96
N LEU A 15 11.45 22.64 -13.62
CA LEU A 15 10.03 22.65 -13.33
C LEU A 15 9.41 21.25 -13.55
N VAL A 16 9.75 20.61 -14.65
CA VAL A 16 9.27 19.26 -14.96
C VAL A 16 9.73 18.27 -13.91
N THR A 17 10.98 18.39 -13.46
CA THR A 17 11.52 17.53 -12.42
C THR A 17 10.73 17.68 -11.11
N MET A 18 10.39 18.91 -10.73
CA MET A 18 9.62 19.14 -9.52
C MET A 18 8.22 18.55 -9.60
N ILE A 19 7.57 18.63 -10.75
CA ILE A 19 6.26 18.04 -10.96
C ILE A 19 6.33 16.52 -10.76
N SER A 20 7.38 15.90 -11.31
CA SER A 20 7.58 14.46 -11.16
C SER A 20 7.76 14.05 -9.71
N LEU A 21 8.45 14.86 -8.92
CA LEU A 21 8.67 14.57 -7.51
C LEU A 21 7.39 14.73 -6.68
N GLY A 22 6.44 15.52 -7.18
CA GLY A 22 5.17 15.71 -6.49
C GLY A 22 4.20 14.57 -6.61
N VAL A 23 4.50 13.59 -7.47
CA VAL A 23 3.63 12.42 -7.65
C VAL A 23 4.01 11.38 -6.61
N SER A 24 3.26 11.34 -5.51
CA SER A 24 3.45 10.35 -4.47
C SER A 24 2.45 9.22 -4.64
N ALA A 25 2.70 8.10 -3.96
CA ALA A 25 1.78 6.98 -3.96
C ALA A 25 0.44 7.41 -3.37
N GLN A 26 -0.64 7.08 -4.05
CA GLN A 26 -1.99 7.37 -3.57
C GLN A 26 -2.41 6.31 -2.56
N ASN A 27 -3.26 6.71 -1.61
CA ASN A 27 -3.85 5.77 -0.69
C ASN A 27 -4.98 5.02 -1.37
N VAL A 28 -5.03 3.73 -1.11
CA VAL A 28 -6.10 2.86 -1.60
C VAL A 28 -6.69 2.10 -0.42
N THR A 29 -7.97 1.75 -0.52
CA THR A 29 -8.61 0.89 0.45
C THR A 29 -8.51 -0.55 -0.04
N VAL A 30 -7.76 -1.37 0.69
CA VAL A 30 -7.60 -2.78 0.39
C VAL A 30 -8.64 -3.55 1.19
N LYS A 31 -9.41 -4.39 0.51
CA LYS A 31 -10.41 -5.24 1.14
C LYS A 31 -10.16 -6.68 0.75
N GLY A 32 -10.44 -7.58 1.66
CA GLY A 32 -10.27 -9.00 1.38
C GLY A 32 -10.79 -9.87 2.50
N THR A 33 -10.58 -11.15 2.33
CA THR A 33 -10.98 -12.16 3.30
C THR A 33 -9.78 -13.06 3.61
N VAL A 34 -9.55 -13.31 4.88
CA VAL A 34 -8.48 -14.21 5.31
C VAL A 34 -9.08 -15.59 5.54
N LYS A 35 -8.50 -16.60 4.88
CA LYS A 35 -8.91 -17.99 5.03
C LYS A 35 -7.71 -18.86 5.36
N ASP A 36 -7.94 -19.93 6.07
CA ASP A 36 -6.91 -20.91 6.35
C ASP A 36 -6.81 -21.93 5.20
N LYS A 37 -5.93 -22.92 5.36
CA LYS A 37 -5.71 -23.95 4.34
C LYS A 37 -6.95 -24.81 4.09
N ALA A 38 -7.83 -24.91 5.07
CA ALA A 38 -9.08 -25.68 4.94
C ALA A 38 -10.18 -24.84 4.26
N GLY A 39 -9.90 -23.57 3.95
CA GLY A 39 -10.89 -22.69 3.33
C GLY A 39 -11.82 -22.03 4.34
N GLU A 40 -11.56 -22.17 5.62
CA GLU A 40 -12.36 -21.53 6.66
C GLU A 40 -11.87 -20.12 6.92
N THR A 41 -12.81 -19.22 7.21
CA THR A 41 -12.48 -17.83 7.51
C THR A 41 -11.77 -17.71 8.85
N VAL A 42 -10.81 -16.79 8.91
CA VAL A 42 -10.01 -16.56 10.12
C VAL A 42 -10.49 -15.27 10.78
N ILE A 43 -11.01 -15.40 12.00
CA ILE A 43 -11.52 -14.30 12.82
C ILE A 43 -10.38 -13.79 13.69
N GLY A 44 -10.20 -12.47 13.76
CA GLY A 44 -9.21 -11.87 14.65
C GLY A 44 -7.78 -11.89 14.11
N ALA A 45 -7.58 -12.17 12.83
CA ALA A 45 -6.26 -12.08 12.23
C ALA A 45 -5.83 -10.60 12.13
N SER A 46 -4.56 -10.36 12.36
CA SER A 46 -3.99 -9.02 12.29
C SER A 46 -3.56 -8.71 10.85
N VAL A 47 -3.93 -7.53 10.36
CA VAL A 47 -3.53 -7.02 9.05
C VAL A 47 -2.94 -5.64 9.28
N VAL A 48 -1.64 -5.49 9.07
CA VAL A 48 -0.95 -4.23 9.32
C VAL A 48 -0.11 -3.82 8.11
N GLN A 49 0.15 -2.53 8.01
CA GLN A 49 1.04 -2.00 6.98
C GLN A 49 2.49 -2.23 7.40
N LYS A 50 3.28 -2.83 6.53
CA LYS A 50 4.72 -3.01 6.80
C LYS A 50 5.39 -1.64 6.88
N GLY A 51 6.19 -1.45 7.93
CA GLY A 51 6.87 -0.18 8.16
C GLY A 51 6.02 0.85 8.89
N ASN A 52 4.71 0.59 9.07
CA ASN A 52 3.82 1.46 9.82
C ASN A 52 2.79 0.61 10.55
N THR A 53 3.23 -0.11 11.57
CA THR A 53 2.39 -1.07 12.29
C THR A 53 1.27 -0.42 13.09
N GLY A 54 1.31 0.90 13.27
CA GLY A 54 0.19 1.64 13.83
C GLY A 54 -1.01 1.73 12.90
N ASN A 55 -0.81 1.46 11.61
CA ASN A 55 -1.90 1.41 10.63
C ASN A 55 -2.27 -0.04 10.37
N GLY A 56 -3.31 -0.53 11.05
CA GLY A 56 -3.71 -1.92 10.93
C GLY A 56 -5.16 -2.13 11.31
N THR A 57 -5.61 -3.34 11.07
CA THR A 57 -6.97 -3.76 11.40
C THR A 57 -6.97 -5.24 11.78
N ILE A 58 -8.12 -5.74 12.17
CA ILE A 58 -8.32 -7.13 12.57
C ILE A 58 -9.50 -7.65 11.78
N THR A 59 -9.41 -8.90 11.31
CA THR A 59 -10.51 -9.51 10.56
C THR A 59 -11.75 -9.71 11.44
N ASP A 60 -12.91 -9.56 10.84
CA ASP A 60 -14.20 -9.69 11.50
C ASP A 60 -14.66 -11.15 11.55
N ILE A 61 -15.89 -11.37 11.95
CA ILE A 61 -16.43 -12.73 12.12
C ILE A 61 -16.53 -13.50 10.81
N ASP A 62 -16.54 -12.81 9.68
CA ASP A 62 -16.53 -13.43 8.36
C ASP A 62 -15.11 -13.50 7.77
N GLY A 63 -14.10 -13.13 8.53
CA GLY A 63 -12.72 -13.10 8.07
C GLY A 63 -12.40 -11.93 7.17
N ASN A 64 -13.28 -10.97 7.05
CA ASN A 64 -13.13 -9.82 6.18
C ASN A 64 -12.30 -8.71 6.84
N TYR A 65 -11.54 -8.00 6.03
CA TYR A 65 -10.79 -6.83 6.48
C TYR A 65 -10.89 -5.70 5.45
N SER A 66 -10.65 -4.49 5.93
CA SER A 66 -10.56 -3.30 5.10
C SER A 66 -9.51 -2.39 5.71
N LEU A 67 -8.54 -1.96 4.91
CA LEU A 67 -7.43 -1.13 5.40
C LEU A 67 -7.02 -0.13 4.34
N ASN A 68 -6.90 1.13 4.74
CA ASN A 68 -6.46 2.20 3.85
C ASN A 68 -4.94 2.33 3.96
N VAL A 69 -4.23 2.13 2.84
CA VAL A 69 -2.77 2.16 2.79
C VAL A 69 -2.29 2.80 1.50
N PRO A 70 -1.06 3.30 1.46
CA PRO A 70 -0.48 3.72 0.18
C PRO A 70 -0.44 2.56 -0.83
N SER A 71 -0.63 2.88 -2.09
CA SER A 71 -0.77 1.86 -3.14
C SER A 71 0.47 0.99 -3.33
N ASN A 72 1.63 1.47 -2.89
CA ASN A 72 2.88 0.72 -2.98
C ASN A 72 3.24 0.01 -1.67
N SER A 73 2.28 -0.14 -0.76
CA SER A 73 2.52 -0.75 0.54
C SER A 73 2.56 -2.26 0.46
N THR A 74 3.10 -2.86 1.52
CA THR A 74 3.03 -4.29 1.76
C THR A 74 2.24 -4.50 3.04
N LEU A 75 1.34 -5.48 3.03
CA LEU A 75 0.54 -5.83 4.20
C LEU A 75 1.11 -7.07 4.86
N ILE A 76 1.11 -7.07 6.18
CA ILE A 76 1.55 -8.21 6.98
C ILE A 76 0.33 -8.83 7.63
N PHE A 77 0.08 -10.09 7.33
CA PHE A 77 -1.03 -10.87 7.88
C PHE A 77 -0.49 -11.83 8.90
N SER A 78 -1.03 -11.81 10.12
CA SER A 78 -0.58 -12.69 11.18
C SER A 78 -1.73 -13.17 12.05
N TYR A 79 -1.61 -14.40 12.52
CA TYR A 79 -2.57 -15.00 13.43
C TYR A 79 -1.86 -16.08 14.26
N VAL A 80 -2.32 -16.29 15.47
CA VAL A 80 -1.71 -17.25 16.39
C VAL A 80 -1.73 -18.65 15.74
N GLY A 81 -0.58 -19.32 15.73
CA GLY A 81 -0.46 -20.66 15.19
C GLY A 81 -0.34 -20.75 13.69
N MET A 82 -0.32 -19.61 12.98
CA MET A 82 -0.21 -19.58 11.53
C MET A 82 1.06 -18.85 11.09
N THR A 83 1.56 -19.19 9.92
CA THR A 83 2.73 -18.51 9.35
C THR A 83 2.36 -17.10 8.95
N THR A 84 3.16 -16.13 9.40
CA THR A 84 3.00 -14.73 8.99
C THR A 84 3.29 -14.58 7.50
N GLN A 85 2.45 -13.83 6.80
CA GLN A 85 2.58 -13.61 5.38
C GLN A 85 2.68 -12.12 5.06
N GLU A 86 3.46 -11.79 4.04
CA GLU A 86 3.59 -10.43 3.54
C GLU A 86 3.12 -10.40 2.09
N ILE A 87 2.19 -9.50 1.79
CA ILE A 87 1.61 -9.41 0.45
C ILE A 87 1.70 -7.96 -0.01
N ALA A 88 2.30 -7.73 -1.18
CA ALA A 88 2.40 -6.41 -1.78
C ALA A 88 1.04 -6.00 -2.36
N VAL A 89 0.62 -4.79 -2.04
CA VAL A 89 -0.67 -4.24 -2.50
C VAL A 89 -0.64 -3.97 -4.00
N LYS A 90 0.42 -3.32 -4.50
CA LYS A 90 0.62 -3.01 -5.92
C LYS A 90 -0.59 -2.28 -6.54
N GLY A 91 -1.23 -1.40 -5.78
CA GLY A 91 -2.39 -0.68 -6.26
C GLY A 91 -3.69 -1.48 -6.29
N GLN A 92 -3.68 -2.71 -5.83
CA GLN A 92 -4.88 -3.55 -5.80
C GLN A 92 -5.84 -3.08 -4.71
N LYS A 93 -7.12 -3.11 -5.00
CA LYS A 93 -8.15 -2.76 -4.03
C LYS A 93 -8.61 -3.95 -3.21
N THR A 94 -8.33 -5.15 -3.66
CA THR A 94 -8.71 -6.39 -2.98
C THR A 94 -7.52 -7.32 -2.98
N SER A 95 -7.25 -7.92 -1.82
CA SER A 95 -6.15 -8.82 -1.62
C SER A 95 -6.68 -10.19 -1.18
N MET A 96 -5.93 -11.21 -1.46
CA MET A 96 -6.28 -12.60 -1.21
C MET A 96 -7.22 -13.11 -2.26
#